data_885ed11d1b397b03bf382f407cfcdb8f
#
_entry.id   885ed11d1b397b03bf382f407cfcdb8f
#
_cell.length_a   1.000
_cell.length_b   1.000
_cell.length_c   1.000
_cell.angle_alpha   90.00
_cell.angle_beta   90.00
_cell.angle_gamma   90.00
#
_symmetry.space_group_name_H-M   'P 1'
#
loop_
_entity.id
_entity.type
_entity.pdbx_description
1 polymer ?
#
loop_
_entity_poly.entity_id
_entity_poly.type
_entity_poly.pdbx_seq_one_letter_code
_entity_poly.pdbx_strand_id
1 'polypeptide(L)'
;MEIDILSLFPDYFASPLQATILGRAIKQGVLSVRSRDIREFGLGKWKQVDDAPYGGEGMLLMAEPVVQAIRNIKKEGTRVVYLSPQGQLLSAKKCRELSQCSHLILLCGHYEGIDERALAAEVDEEISIGDYVLTNGCAAALVLLDALSRFIPGVLGNQESAECDSLEDGLLKGPHYTRPRVFEGAQVPEVLLCGDHQKIADWRRQVSLERTKERRPDLYLQYFYGNSNDLQVREGQAEIKEGALQAFSIILEVQDLRKARRFYSRVFGQELGDGDRLPVLGKTSLYLQQTNERRGATKVFLELETEEAVARFLKRWEMLGGRLGESGAGNLLLRQVFDLDGHIWVISCVQK
;
A
#
# COMPACT_ATOMS: atom_id res chain seq x y z
N MET A 1 16.87 -19.96 -0.98
CA MET A 1 17.08 -18.51 -0.82
C MET A 1 17.94 -18.26 0.40
N GLU A 2 18.93 -17.35 0.29
CA GLU A 2 19.76 -16.92 1.42
C GLU A 2 19.36 -15.50 1.85
N ILE A 3 19.31 -15.25 3.18
CA ILE A 3 19.00 -13.94 3.74
C ILE A 3 19.96 -13.65 4.89
N ASP A 4 20.68 -12.55 4.79
CA ASP A 4 21.50 -12.03 5.87
C ASP A 4 20.81 -10.79 6.47
N ILE A 5 20.68 -10.75 7.80
CA ILE A 5 20.08 -9.63 8.53
C ILE A 5 21.20 -8.91 9.28
N LEU A 6 21.47 -7.67 8.87
CA LEU A 6 22.44 -6.80 9.53
C LEU A 6 21.76 -5.97 10.61
N SER A 7 22.19 -6.12 11.85
CA SER A 7 21.59 -5.44 13.02
C SER A 7 22.63 -5.21 14.12
N LEU A 8 22.35 -4.30 15.04
CA LEU A 8 23.07 -4.17 16.33
C LEU A 8 22.63 -5.23 17.35
N PHE A 9 21.54 -5.96 17.08
CA PHE A 9 20.93 -6.93 17.99
C PHE A 9 20.65 -8.27 17.28
N PRO A 10 21.69 -9.02 16.88
CA PRO A 10 21.50 -10.30 16.19
C PRO A 10 20.67 -11.31 17.00
N ASP A 11 20.79 -11.28 18.33
CA ASP A 11 20.03 -12.18 19.24
C ASP A 11 18.53 -11.95 19.21
N TYR A 12 18.07 -10.78 18.75
CA TYR A 12 16.64 -10.48 18.58
C TYR A 12 15.93 -11.49 17.66
N PHE A 13 16.66 -12.06 16.73
CA PHE A 13 16.15 -13.00 15.73
C PHE A 13 16.22 -14.47 16.19
N ALA A 14 16.93 -14.79 17.26
CA ALA A 14 17.20 -16.16 17.66
C ALA A 14 15.91 -17.00 17.90
N SER A 15 14.94 -16.45 18.64
CA SER A 15 13.68 -17.15 18.92
C SER A 15 12.73 -17.18 17.72
N PRO A 16 12.43 -16.07 17.02
CA PRO A 16 11.54 -16.09 15.85
C PRO A 16 12.00 -17.01 14.72
N LEU A 17 13.31 -17.08 14.46
CA LEU A 17 13.86 -17.93 13.41
C LEU A 17 13.83 -19.42 13.73
N GLN A 18 13.57 -19.79 14.97
CA GLN A 18 13.41 -21.20 15.38
C GLN A 18 11.95 -21.64 15.46
N ALA A 19 11.04 -20.70 15.45
CA ALA A 19 9.61 -20.94 15.65
C ALA A 19 8.85 -21.08 14.32
N THR A 20 7.66 -21.69 14.41
CA THR A 20 6.65 -21.72 13.36
C THR A 20 7.11 -22.28 12.00
N ILE A 21 6.55 -21.74 10.94
CA ILE A 21 6.84 -22.11 9.54
C ILE A 21 8.27 -21.71 9.16
N LEU A 22 8.74 -20.55 9.61
CA LEU A 22 10.09 -20.07 9.35
C LEU A 22 11.15 -21.06 9.90
N GLY A 23 11.03 -21.46 11.18
CA GLY A 23 11.95 -22.40 11.79
C GLY A 23 11.96 -23.77 11.10
N ARG A 24 10.81 -24.23 10.61
CA ARG A 24 10.69 -25.45 9.80
C ARG A 24 11.41 -25.31 8.46
N ALA A 25 11.17 -24.21 7.73
CA ALA A 25 11.80 -23.97 6.43
C ALA A 25 13.33 -23.86 6.53
N ILE A 26 13.82 -23.24 7.59
CA ILE A 26 15.27 -23.14 7.87
C ILE A 26 15.84 -24.53 8.18
N LYS A 27 15.20 -25.33 9.04
CA LYS A 27 15.64 -26.71 9.36
C LYS A 27 15.65 -27.63 8.15
N GLN A 28 14.74 -27.42 7.21
CA GLN A 28 14.66 -28.18 5.96
C GLN A 28 15.63 -27.68 4.88
N GLY A 29 16.38 -26.60 5.12
CA GLY A 29 17.33 -26.02 4.16
C GLY A 29 16.67 -25.30 2.98
N VAL A 30 15.35 -25.08 3.00
CA VAL A 30 14.63 -24.30 1.98
C VAL A 30 15.01 -22.82 2.08
N LEU A 31 15.20 -22.34 3.30
CA LEU A 31 15.57 -20.97 3.63
C LEU A 31 16.83 -20.99 4.50
N SER A 32 17.80 -20.14 4.17
CA SER A 32 19.00 -19.91 5.00
C SER A 32 18.96 -18.48 5.51
N VAL A 33 18.76 -18.29 6.81
CA VAL A 33 18.73 -16.96 7.44
C VAL A 33 19.84 -16.85 8.46
N ARG A 34 20.61 -15.76 8.39
CA ARG A 34 21.71 -15.47 9.31
C ARG A 34 21.58 -14.06 9.84
N SER A 35 21.56 -13.88 11.14
CA SER A 35 21.69 -12.56 11.78
C SER A 35 23.17 -12.25 12.02
N ARG A 36 23.56 -11.01 11.74
CA ARG A 36 24.95 -10.55 11.83
C ARG A 36 25.03 -9.24 12.59
N ASP A 37 26.04 -9.13 13.43
CA ASP A 37 26.29 -7.92 14.24
C ASP A 37 27.10 -6.91 13.44
N ILE A 38 26.52 -5.72 13.23
CA ILE A 38 27.23 -4.59 12.61
C ILE A 38 28.46 -4.18 13.42
N ARG A 39 28.45 -4.42 14.75
CA ARG A 39 29.59 -4.11 15.64
C ARG A 39 30.86 -4.89 15.32
N GLU A 40 30.78 -5.98 14.60
CA GLU A 40 31.96 -6.71 14.12
C GLU A 40 32.85 -5.81 13.25
N PHE A 41 32.23 -4.83 12.57
CA PHE A 41 32.86 -3.85 11.67
C PHE A 41 33.08 -2.50 12.32
N GLY A 42 32.82 -2.37 13.61
CA GLY A 42 32.98 -1.13 14.37
C GLY A 42 34.44 -0.64 14.43
N LEU A 43 34.60 0.68 14.52
CA LEU A 43 35.88 1.36 14.45
C LEU A 43 36.63 1.35 15.79
N GLY A 44 37.92 1.28 15.72
CA GLY A 44 38.83 1.38 16.85
C GLY A 44 38.70 0.27 17.89
N LYS A 45 39.32 0.49 19.08
CA LYS A 45 39.37 -0.49 20.18
C LYS A 45 37.98 -0.83 20.74
N TRP A 46 37.07 0.13 20.66
CA TRP A 46 35.73 0.02 21.27
C TRP A 46 34.66 -0.46 20.28
N LYS A 47 35.07 -0.77 19.03
CA LYS A 47 34.13 -1.19 17.97
C LYS A 47 32.98 -0.22 17.82
N GLN A 48 33.27 1.06 17.74
CA GLN A 48 32.29 2.12 17.60
C GLN A 48 31.57 2.01 16.27
N VAL A 49 30.25 2.07 16.30
CA VAL A 49 29.36 1.95 15.11
C VAL A 49 28.45 3.15 14.93
N ASP A 50 28.40 4.05 15.91
CA ASP A 50 27.48 5.18 15.98
C ASP A 50 28.19 6.44 16.46
N ASP A 51 27.70 7.62 16.05
CA ASP A 51 28.20 8.91 16.47
C ASP A 51 27.08 9.96 16.38
N ALA A 52 27.30 11.14 16.97
CA ALA A 52 26.35 12.24 16.88
C ALA A 52 26.23 12.77 15.44
N PRO A 53 25.01 13.03 14.93
CA PRO A 53 24.81 13.59 13.60
C PRO A 53 25.32 15.03 13.52
N TYR A 54 25.81 15.43 12.33
CA TYR A 54 26.10 16.83 12.07
C TYR A 54 24.81 17.66 12.09
N GLY A 55 24.79 18.72 12.90
CA GLY A 55 23.66 19.67 12.95
C GLY A 55 22.38 19.16 13.60
N GLY A 56 22.40 18.00 14.25
CA GLY A 56 21.25 17.38 14.90
C GLY A 56 21.53 16.88 16.32
N GLU A 57 20.50 16.32 16.94
CA GLU A 57 20.57 15.62 18.23
C GLU A 57 20.43 14.12 18.05
N GLY A 58 20.79 13.34 19.06
CA GLY A 58 20.71 11.88 19.04
C GLY A 58 21.96 11.21 18.53
N MET A 59 21.82 9.98 18.02
CA MET A 59 22.89 9.13 17.49
C MET A 59 22.53 8.63 16.11
N LEU A 60 23.52 8.36 15.28
CA LEU A 60 23.37 7.87 13.91
C LEU A 60 24.35 6.73 13.67
N LEU A 61 23.94 5.67 12.98
CA LEU A 61 24.87 4.64 12.56
C LEU A 61 25.85 5.20 11.53
N MET A 62 27.14 5.02 11.79
CA MET A 62 28.24 5.53 10.98
C MET A 62 28.29 4.83 9.61
N ALA A 63 28.69 5.56 8.57
CA ALA A 63 28.77 5.03 7.21
C ALA A 63 29.76 3.87 7.09
N GLU A 64 30.97 4.00 7.63
CA GLU A 64 32.05 3.02 7.43
C GLU A 64 31.70 1.63 7.97
N PRO A 65 31.27 1.44 9.22
CA PRO A 65 30.87 0.13 9.73
C PRO A 65 29.74 -0.53 8.92
N VAL A 66 28.73 0.26 8.53
CA VAL A 66 27.58 -0.24 7.76
C VAL A 66 28.03 -0.69 6.36
N VAL A 67 28.80 0.13 5.66
CA VAL A 67 29.32 -0.20 4.32
C VAL A 67 30.20 -1.45 4.37
N GLN A 68 31.10 -1.55 5.35
CA GLN A 68 31.96 -2.74 5.51
C GLN A 68 31.16 -3.99 5.82
N ALA A 69 30.13 -3.89 6.68
CA ALA A 69 29.25 -5.01 6.99
C ALA A 69 28.52 -5.52 5.74
N ILE A 70 27.97 -4.62 4.92
CA ILE A 70 27.29 -4.99 3.69
C ILE A 70 28.28 -5.63 2.71
N ARG A 71 29.40 -4.97 2.44
CA ARG A 71 30.40 -5.44 1.46
C ARG A 71 31.02 -6.80 1.82
N ASN A 72 31.14 -7.09 3.10
CA ASN A 72 31.67 -8.37 3.58
C ASN A 72 30.82 -9.57 3.17
N ILE A 73 29.49 -9.37 3.04
CA ILE A 73 28.55 -10.46 2.75
C ILE A 73 27.86 -10.33 1.40
N LYS A 74 27.99 -9.18 0.73
CA LYS A 74 27.40 -8.91 -0.58
C LYS A 74 28.03 -9.82 -1.64
N LYS A 75 27.17 -10.43 -2.46
CA LYS A 75 27.54 -11.30 -3.58
C LYS A 75 26.97 -10.73 -4.87
N GLU A 76 27.34 -11.29 -6.00
CA GLU A 76 26.70 -10.98 -7.27
C GLU A 76 25.20 -11.33 -7.21
N GLY A 77 24.34 -10.40 -7.62
CA GLY A 77 22.88 -10.54 -7.56
C GLY A 77 22.26 -10.36 -6.17
N THR A 78 23.04 -9.89 -5.16
CA THR A 78 22.49 -9.52 -3.85
C THR A 78 21.62 -8.28 -3.98
N ARG A 79 20.43 -8.31 -3.35
CA ARG A 79 19.56 -7.15 -3.14
C ARG A 79 19.70 -6.68 -1.69
N VAL A 80 20.00 -5.41 -1.49
CA VAL A 80 20.14 -4.78 -0.16
C VAL A 80 18.91 -3.94 0.12
N VAL A 81 18.17 -4.30 1.15
CA VAL A 81 16.93 -3.64 1.58
C VAL A 81 17.11 -3.00 2.95
N TYR A 82 16.89 -1.72 3.05
CA TYR A 82 16.86 -0.98 4.31
C TYR A 82 15.44 -0.85 4.83
N LEU A 83 15.21 -1.21 6.10
CA LEU A 83 13.91 -1.10 6.77
C LEU A 83 13.78 0.30 7.38
N SER A 84 13.00 1.16 6.73
CA SER A 84 12.89 2.58 7.06
C SER A 84 11.43 3.04 6.95
N PRO A 85 10.92 3.93 7.84
CA PRO A 85 9.60 4.53 7.65
C PRO A 85 9.50 5.44 6.42
N GLN A 86 10.63 5.83 5.81
CA GLN A 86 10.71 6.66 4.61
C GLN A 86 10.59 5.84 3.33
N GLY A 87 10.72 4.50 3.42
CA GLY A 87 10.70 3.59 2.29
C GLY A 87 9.32 3.38 1.66
N GLN A 88 9.32 2.71 0.51
CA GLN A 88 8.09 2.28 -0.15
C GLN A 88 7.30 1.31 0.76
N LEU A 89 5.97 1.49 0.82
CA LEU A 89 5.12 0.62 1.63
C LEU A 89 5.17 -0.83 1.15
N LEU A 90 5.42 -1.75 2.08
CA LEU A 90 5.43 -3.18 1.83
C LEU A 90 4.07 -3.67 1.32
N SER A 91 4.08 -4.47 0.27
CA SER A 91 2.89 -5.09 -0.30
C SER A 91 3.15 -6.57 -0.63
N ALA A 92 2.08 -7.36 -0.83
CA ALA A 92 2.19 -8.74 -1.28
C ALA A 92 2.96 -8.86 -2.60
N LYS A 93 2.73 -7.92 -3.54
CA LYS A 93 3.48 -7.82 -4.80
C LYS A 93 4.99 -7.66 -4.56
N LYS A 94 5.39 -6.75 -3.65
CA LYS A 94 6.80 -6.54 -3.28
C LYS A 94 7.41 -7.77 -2.60
N CYS A 95 6.67 -8.43 -1.70
CA CYS A 95 7.13 -9.68 -1.08
C CYS A 95 7.38 -10.78 -2.13
N ARG A 96 6.50 -10.91 -3.11
CA ARG A 96 6.64 -11.86 -4.23
C ARG A 96 7.86 -11.52 -5.10
N GLU A 97 8.09 -10.25 -5.39
CA GLU A 97 9.29 -9.78 -6.11
C GLU A 97 10.56 -10.17 -5.37
N LEU A 98 10.66 -9.83 -4.09
CA LEU A 98 11.84 -10.12 -3.26
C LEU A 98 12.06 -11.62 -3.04
N SER A 99 11.01 -12.43 -3.03
CA SER A 99 11.12 -13.88 -2.89
C SER A 99 11.83 -14.56 -4.07
N GLN A 100 11.97 -13.87 -5.20
CA GLN A 100 12.70 -14.37 -6.37
C GLN A 100 14.22 -14.10 -6.30
N CYS A 101 14.67 -13.29 -5.34
CA CYS A 101 16.10 -13.03 -5.15
C CYS A 101 16.80 -14.30 -4.63
N SER A 102 17.99 -14.57 -5.14
CA SER A 102 18.84 -15.66 -4.63
C SER A 102 19.42 -15.32 -3.26
N HIS A 103 19.80 -14.05 -3.07
CA HIS A 103 20.37 -13.51 -1.84
C HIS A 103 19.81 -12.13 -1.52
N LEU A 104 19.42 -11.94 -0.25
CA LEU A 104 18.86 -10.71 0.27
C LEU A 104 19.62 -10.27 1.53
N ILE A 105 19.97 -8.99 1.62
CA ILE A 105 20.48 -8.38 2.84
C ILE A 105 19.37 -7.47 3.40
N LEU A 106 18.93 -7.72 4.64
CA LEU A 106 18.00 -6.85 5.37
C LEU A 106 18.80 -5.99 6.34
N LEU A 107 18.87 -4.69 6.10
CA LEU A 107 19.56 -3.73 6.95
C LEU A 107 18.58 -3.13 7.95
N CYS A 108 18.83 -3.34 9.24
CA CYS A 108 18.03 -2.82 10.32
C CYS A 108 18.63 -1.53 10.86
N GLY A 109 17.93 -0.42 10.71
CA GLY A 109 18.28 0.85 11.32
C GLY A 109 18.10 0.85 12.83
N HIS A 110 18.81 1.76 13.49
CA HIS A 110 18.70 2.02 14.92
C HIS A 110 18.94 3.51 15.19
N TYR A 111 18.61 4.00 16.38
CA TYR A 111 18.72 5.41 16.75
C TYR A 111 17.92 6.30 15.77
N GLU A 112 18.52 7.43 15.31
CA GLU A 112 17.91 8.34 14.32
C GLU A 112 18.04 7.83 12.87
N GLY A 113 18.72 6.68 12.66
CA GLY A 113 18.88 6.06 11.34
C GLY A 113 20.34 5.74 11.02
N ILE A 114 20.66 5.79 9.74
CA ILE A 114 21.95 5.42 9.14
C ILE A 114 22.47 6.62 8.35
N ASP A 115 23.78 6.84 8.37
CA ASP A 115 24.42 7.87 7.55
C ASP A 115 24.02 7.72 6.08
N GLU A 116 23.48 8.79 5.51
CA GLU A 116 22.92 8.81 4.14
C GLU A 116 23.94 8.36 3.08
N ARG A 117 25.23 8.58 3.31
CA ARG A 117 26.30 8.15 2.40
C ARG A 117 26.42 6.63 2.32
N ALA A 118 26.10 5.91 3.41
CA ALA A 118 26.05 4.44 3.39
C ALA A 118 24.83 3.94 2.62
N LEU A 119 23.67 4.59 2.82
CA LEU A 119 22.44 4.27 2.10
C LEU A 119 22.61 4.47 0.60
N ALA A 120 23.10 5.64 0.19
CA ALA A 120 23.34 5.97 -1.23
C ALA A 120 24.36 5.05 -1.91
N ALA A 121 25.34 4.51 -1.15
CA ALA A 121 26.40 3.66 -1.72
C ALA A 121 26.00 2.20 -1.86
N GLU A 122 25.18 1.65 -0.95
CA GLU A 122 25.05 0.21 -0.83
C GLU A 122 23.58 -0.29 -0.81
N VAL A 123 22.59 0.57 -0.56
CA VAL A 123 21.19 0.17 -0.45
C VAL A 123 20.52 0.26 -1.82
N ASP A 124 19.85 -0.80 -2.23
CA ASP A 124 19.12 -0.85 -3.50
C ASP A 124 17.69 -0.29 -3.35
N GLU A 125 17.09 -0.46 -2.17
CA GLU A 125 15.75 0.04 -1.88
C GLU A 125 15.46 0.17 -0.39
N GLU A 126 14.55 1.10 -0.06
CA GLU A 126 14.02 1.26 1.29
C GLU A 126 12.58 0.76 1.36
N ILE A 127 12.24 0.04 2.43
CA ILE A 127 10.91 -0.53 2.63
C ILE A 127 10.36 -0.13 3.99
N SER A 128 9.13 0.41 3.98
CA SER A 128 8.31 0.70 5.16
C SER A 128 7.27 -0.40 5.37
N ILE A 129 7.02 -0.78 6.61
CA ILE A 129 5.93 -1.70 6.97
C ILE A 129 4.65 -0.99 7.42
N GLY A 130 4.62 0.34 7.37
CA GLY A 130 3.44 1.16 7.72
C GLY A 130 3.82 2.55 8.19
N ASP A 131 2.82 3.42 8.31
CA ASP A 131 2.95 4.83 8.70
C ASP A 131 3.09 4.98 10.23
N TYR A 132 4.13 4.40 10.80
CA TYR A 132 4.49 4.49 12.21
C TYR A 132 5.98 4.23 12.41
N VAL A 133 6.53 4.76 13.49
CA VAL A 133 7.95 4.60 13.84
C VAL A 133 8.10 3.50 14.88
N LEU A 134 9.08 2.63 14.67
CA LEU A 134 9.51 1.60 15.62
C LEU A 134 10.82 2.03 16.30
N THR A 135 11.16 1.37 17.41
CA THR A 135 12.42 1.65 18.12
C THR A 135 13.67 1.24 17.33
N ASN A 136 13.52 0.33 16.36
CA ASN A 136 14.58 -0.13 15.44
C ASN A 136 13.96 -0.93 14.27
N GLY A 137 14.78 -1.28 13.28
CA GLY A 137 14.36 -2.04 12.11
C GLY A 137 14.16 -3.54 12.31
N CYS A 138 14.48 -4.11 13.49
CA CYS A 138 14.47 -5.58 13.67
C CYS A 138 13.07 -6.19 13.52
N ALA A 139 12.05 -5.56 14.12
CA ALA A 139 10.66 -6.03 13.98
C ALA A 139 10.19 -5.92 12.52
N ALA A 140 10.55 -4.85 11.82
CA ALA A 140 10.23 -4.67 10.41
C ALA A 140 10.88 -5.76 9.53
N ALA A 141 12.13 -6.12 9.82
CA ALA A 141 12.83 -7.21 9.14
C ALA A 141 12.12 -8.56 9.34
N LEU A 142 11.63 -8.85 10.54
CA LEU A 142 10.84 -10.06 10.80
C LEU A 142 9.51 -10.07 10.04
N VAL A 143 8.80 -8.95 10.00
CA VAL A 143 7.55 -8.83 9.22
C VAL A 143 7.81 -9.08 7.74
N LEU A 144 8.83 -8.44 7.17
CA LEU A 144 9.22 -8.65 5.77
C LEU A 144 9.62 -10.10 5.52
N LEU A 145 10.47 -10.69 6.37
CA LEU A 145 10.93 -12.06 6.26
C LEU A 145 9.76 -13.05 6.30
N ASP A 146 8.84 -12.91 7.25
CA ASP A 146 7.67 -13.78 7.36
C ASP A 146 6.77 -13.65 6.11
N ALA A 147 6.46 -12.43 5.70
CA ALA A 147 5.62 -12.15 4.55
C ALA A 147 6.20 -12.68 3.24
N LEU A 148 7.48 -12.47 2.95
CA LEU A 148 8.12 -12.94 1.71
C LEU A 148 8.32 -14.46 1.70
N SER A 149 8.55 -15.08 2.88
CA SER A 149 8.80 -16.51 2.97
C SER A 149 7.62 -17.35 2.47
N ARG A 150 6.41 -16.82 2.53
CA ARG A 150 5.18 -17.47 2.05
C ARG A 150 5.20 -17.72 0.53
N PHE A 151 5.98 -16.93 -0.22
CA PHE A 151 6.13 -17.04 -1.68
C PHE A 151 7.30 -17.93 -2.10
N ILE A 152 8.09 -18.42 -1.14
CA ILE A 152 9.21 -19.32 -1.43
C ILE A 152 8.70 -20.75 -1.57
N PRO A 153 8.94 -21.45 -2.70
CA PRO A 153 8.52 -22.83 -2.87
C PRO A 153 9.04 -23.74 -1.76
N GLY A 154 8.16 -24.56 -1.19
CA GLY A 154 8.48 -25.51 -0.13
C GLY A 154 8.43 -24.96 1.29
N VAL A 155 8.21 -23.67 1.50
CA VAL A 155 8.01 -23.08 2.84
C VAL A 155 6.62 -23.39 3.38
N LEU A 156 5.58 -23.18 2.57
CA LEU A 156 4.21 -23.59 2.89
C LEU A 156 3.94 -25.01 2.40
N GLY A 157 3.19 -25.79 3.18
CA GLY A 157 2.79 -27.15 2.83
C GLY A 157 1.80 -27.24 1.66
N ASN A 158 1.02 -26.18 1.44
CA ASN A 158 0.14 -26.01 0.28
C ASN A 158 0.37 -24.61 -0.32
N GLN A 159 0.96 -24.58 -1.51
CA GLN A 159 1.30 -23.35 -2.22
C GLN A 159 0.06 -22.59 -2.73
N GLU A 160 -1.02 -23.30 -3.09
CA GLU A 160 -2.32 -22.72 -3.46
C GLU A 160 -2.92 -21.89 -2.32
N SER A 161 -2.56 -22.22 -1.06
CA SER A 161 -3.02 -21.47 0.11
C SER A 161 -2.47 -20.04 0.14
N ALA A 162 -1.25 -19.80 -0.36
CA ALA A 162 -0.67 -18.47 -0.46
C ALA A 162 -1.33 -17.66 -1.59
N GLU A 163 -1.65 -18.31 -2.70
CA GLU A 163 -2.23 -17.66 -3.88
C GLU A 163 -3.70 -17.24 -3.68
N CYS A 164 -4.40 -17.90 -2.74
CA CYS A 164 -5.80 -17.61 -2.41
C CYS A 164 -5.99 -16.79 -1.13
N ASP A 165 -4.95 -16.16 -0.62
CA ASP A 165 -5.05 -15.36 0.61
C ASP A 165 -5.47 -13.91 0.36
N SER A 166 -5.78 -13.20 1.44
CA SER A 166 -6.10 -11.78 1.37
C SER A 166 -4.97 -11.01 0.67
N LEU A 167 -5.34 -10.06 -0.19
CA LEU A 167 -4.47 -9.13 -0.91
C LEU A 167 -3.72 -9.72 -2.12
N GLU A 168 -3.79 -11.02 -2.38
CA GLU A 168 -3.13 -11.64 -3.53
C GLU A 168 -3.80 -11.25 -4.85
N ASP A 169 -5.12 -11.27 -4.86
CA ASP A 169 -5.95 -10.80 -5.96
C ASP A 169 -6.45 -9.35 -5.76
N GLY A 170 -5.93 -8.64 -4.76
CA GLY A 170 -6.34 -7.29 -4.40
C GLY A 170 -7.57 -7.21 -3.51
N LEU A 171 -8.17 -8.34 -3.11
CA LEU A 171 -9.34 -8.39 -2.25
C LEU A 171 -9.02 -8.96 -0.87
N LEU A 172 -9.89 -8.69 0.10
CA LEU A 172 -9.87 -9.37 1.40
C LEU A 172 -10.55 -10.72 1.27
N LYS A 173 -9.99 -11.76 1.86
CA LYS A 173 -10.56 -13.09 1.91
C LYS A 173 -11.89 -13.10 2.66
N GLY A 174 -12.86 -13.86 2.17
CA GLY A 174 -14.14 -14.09 2.83
C GLY A 174 -14.01 -14.76 4.20
N PRO A 175 -15.09 -14.84 5.01
CA PRO A 175 -15.07 -15.49 6.30
C PRO A 175 -14.87 -17.01 6.15
N HIS A 176 -14.17 -17.59 7.14
CA HIS A 176 -14.00 -19.02 7.26
C HIS A 176 -14.81 -19.55 8.44
N TYR A 177 -15.36 -20.72 8.27
CA TYR A 177 -16.14 -21.42 9.30
C TYR A 177 -15.56 -22.80 9.56
N THR A 178 -15.61 -23.24 10.82
CA THR A 178 -15.22 -24.57 11.25
C THR A 178 -16.32 -25.21 12.10
N ARG A 179 -16.10 -26.39 12.64
CA ARG A 179 -17.02 -27.09 13.54
C ARG A 179 -17.08 -26.42 14.92
N PRO A 180 -18.24 -26.43 15.57
CA PRO A 180 -19.51 -27.06 15.19
C PRO A 180 -20.29 -26.26 14.13
N ARG A 181 -21.30 -26.88 13.48
CA ARG A 181 -22.16 -26.22 12.45
C ARG A 181 -22.96 -25.07 13.03
N VAL A 182 -23.34 -25.16 14.31
CA VAL A 182 -24.05 -24.10 15.04
C VAL A 182 -23.24 -23.75 16.27
N PHE A 183 -22.90 -22.49 16.45
CA PHE A 183 -22.21 -21.97 17.62
C PHE A 183 -22.95 -20.74 18.14
N GLU A 184 -23.43 -20.79 19.38
CA GLU A 184 -24.21 -19.72 20.04
C GLU A 184 -25.37 -19.18 19.20
N GLY A 185 -26.08 -20.06 18.50
CA GLY A 185 -27.21 -19.71 17.63
C GLY A 185 -26.82 -19.27 16.23
N ALA A 186 -25.56 -18.96 15.95
CA ALA A 186 -25.05 -18.63 14.63
C ALA A 186 -24.74 -19.90 13.83
N GLN A 187 -25.25 -19.97 12.60
CA GLN A 187 -25.08 -21.12 11.70
C GLN A 187 -24.02 -20.89 10.66
N VAL A 188 -23.31 -21.96 10.25
CA VAL A 188 -22.50 -21.96 9.04
C VAL A 188 -23.42 -21.78 7.82
N PRO A 189 -23.08 -20.88 6.87
CA PRO A 189 -23.85 -20.70 5.65
C PRO A 189 -24.09 -22.01 4.89
N GLU A 190 -25.33 -22.29 4.50
CA GLU A 190 -25.71 -23.56 3.90
C GLU A 190 -24.97 -23.84 2.58
N VAL A 191 -24.63 -22.80 1.83
CA VAL A 191 -23.84 -22.92 0.58
C VAL A 191 -22.49 -23.61 0.81
N LEU A 192 -21.87 -23.44 1.99
CA LEU A 192 -20.61 -24.10 2.34
C LEU A 192 -20.75 -25.61 2.65
N LEU A 193 -21.99 -26.06 2.81
CA LEU A 193 -22.34 -27.44 3.16
C LEU A 193 -22.93 -28.22 1.97
N CYS A 194 -23.19 -27.56 0.83
CA CYS A 194 -23.89 -28.17 -0.31
C CYS A 194 -23.01 -29.10 -1.17
N GLY A 195 -21.68 -29.07 -1.00
CA GLY A 195 -20.74 -29.88 -1.79
C GLY A 195 -20.54 -29.40 -3.24
N ASP A 196 -21.23 -28.35 -3.66
CA ASP A 196 -21.09 -27.74 -5.00
C ASP A 196 -19.95 -26.73 -4.98
N HIS A 197 -18.80 -27.13 -5.52
CA HIS A 197 -17.58 -26.33 -5.51
C HIS A 197 -17.75 -24.99 -6.24
N GLN A 198 -18.54 -24.96 -7.33
CA GLN A 198 -18.76 -23.71 -8.07
C GLN A 198 -19.58 -22.72 -7.25
N LYS A 199 -20.69 -23.16 -6.66
CA LYS A 199 -21.50 -22.29 -5.79
C LYS A 199 -20.72 -21.78 -4.58
N ILE A 200 -19.87 -22.63 -4.02
CA ILE A 200 -19.00 -22.22 -2.88
C ILE A 200 -17.99 -21.17 -3.35
N ALA A 201 -17.38 -21.32 -4.52
CA ALA A 201 -16.44 -20.36 -5.08
C ALA A 201 -17.12 -19.00 -5.36
N ASP A 202 -18.28 -19.02 -6.00
CA ASP A 202 -19.06 -17.82 -6.32
C ASP A 202 -19.48 -17.07 -5.05
N TRP A 203 -19.97 -17.81 -4.05
CA TRP A 203 -20.32 -17.23 -2.76
C TRP A 203 -19.11 -16.62 -2.07
N ARG A 204 -17.97 -17.31 -2.04
CA ARG A 204 -16.72 -16.79 -1.45
C ARG A 204 -16.27 -15.51 -2.12
N ARG A 205 -16.35 -15.46 -3.45
CA ARG A 205 -15.99 -14.28 -4.24
C ARG A 205 -16.92 -13.10 -3.91
N GLN A 206 -18.23 -13.32 -3.85
CA GLN A 206 -19.20 -12.30 -3.52
C GLN A 206 -18.94 -11.73 -2.13
N VAL A 207 -18.81 -12.59 -1.11
CA VAL A 207 -18.57 -12.16 0.27
C VAL A 207 -17.20 -11.47 0.42
N SER A 208 -16.19 -11.89 -0.35
CA SER A 208 -14.88 -11.23 -0.43
C SER A 208 -15.03 -9.80 -0.95
N LEU A 209 -15.78 -9.58 -2.02
CA LEU A 209 -16.06 -8.26 -2.58
C LEU A 209 -16.80 -7.36 -1.59
N GLU A 210 -17.87 -7.86 -0.98
CA GLU A 210 -18.64 -7.12 0.03
C GLU A 210 -17.77 -6.73 1.24
N ARG A 211 -17.00 -7.67 1.76
CA ARG A 211 -16.10 -7.44 2.90
C ARG A 211 -15.00 -6.43 2.55
N THR A 212 -14.44 -6.50 1.34
CA THR A 212 -13.43 -5.56 0.88
C THR A 212 -14.02 -4.18 0.72
N LYS A 213 -15.20 -4.07 0.15
CA LYS A 213 -15.93 -2.81 0.02
C LYS A 213 -16.17 -2.14 1.37
N GLU A 214 -16.59 -2.92 2.37
CA GLU A 214 -16.90 -2.42 3.71
C GLU A 214 -15.65 -2.03 4.52
N ARG A 215 -14.62 -2.90 4.52
CA ARG A 215 -13.46 -2.76 5.42
C ARG A 215 -12.26 -2.06 4.82
N ARG A 216 -12.08 -2.21 3.52
CA ARG A 216 -10.96 -1.65 2.76
C ARG A 216 -11.46 -1.10 1.41
N PRO A 217 -12.25 -0.01 1.44
CA PRO A 217 -12.78 0.60 0.23
C PRO A 217 -11.69 1.07 -0.73
N ASP A 218 -10.51 1.40 -0.23
CA ASP A 218 -9.31 1.69 -1.01
C ASP A 218 -8.89 0.51 -1.90
N LEU A 219 -8.81 -0.70 -1.34
CA LEU A 219 -8.48 -1.91 -2.10
C LEU A 219 -9.60 -2.30 -3.07
N TYR A 220 -10.87 -2.13 -2.66
CA TYR A 220 -12.01 -2.41 -3.53
C TYR A 220 -11.99 -1.50 -4.77
N LEU A 221 -11.66 -0.22 -4.60
CA LEU A 221 -11.47 0.71 -5.70
C LEU A 221 -10.29 0.32 -6.59
N GLN A 222 -9.17 -0.02 -5.97
CA GLN A 222 -7.99 -0.50 -6.69
C GLN A 222 -8.28 -1.76 -7.51
N TYR A 223 -9.03 -2.70 -6.97
CA TYR A 223 -9.41 -3.93 -7.66
C TYR A 223 -10.23 -3.68 -8.94
N PHE A 224 -11.21 -2.77 -8.90
CA PHE A 224 -12.09 -2.48 -10.04
C PHE A 224 -11.52 -1.47 -11.04
N TYR A 225 -10.69 -0.55 -10.58
CA TYR A 225 -10.25 0.60 -11.37
C TYR A 225 -8.73 0.66 -11.59
N GLY A 226 -7.98 -0.31 -11.05
CA GLY A 226 -6.52 -0.34 -11.08
C GLY A 226 -5.88 0.64 -10.10
N ASN A 227 -4.57 0.58 -9.98
CA ASN A 227 -3.81 1.68 -9.37
C ASN A 227 -3.96 2.90 -10.27
N SER A 228 -4.06 4.08 -9.69
CA SER A 228 -4.06 5.35 -10.44
C SER A 228 -2.83 5.50 -11.36
N ASN A 229 -1.75 4.77 -11.10
CA ASN A 229 -0.57 4.67 -11.98
C ASN A 229 -0.73 3.64 -13.12
N ASP A 230 -1.67 2.68 -13.03
CA ASP A 230 -2.01 1.74 -14.11
C ASP A 230 -3.14 2.27 -15.02
N LEU A 231 -3.63 3.47 -14.76
CA LEU A 231 -4.34 4.29 -15.74
C LEU A 231 -3.37 4.91 -16.78
N GLN A 232 -2.29 4.23 -17.12
CA GLN A 232 -1.92 4.15 -18.52
C GLN A 232 -3.13 3.54 -19.20
N VAL A 233 -3.98 4.42 -19.73
CA VAL A 233 -4.90 4.10 -20.79
C VAL A 233 -4.17 3.04 -21.62
N ARG A 234 -4.68 1.79 -21.65
CA ARG A 234 -4.29 0.90 -22.72
C ARG A 234 -4.60 1.71 -23.95
N GLU A 235 -3.55 2.17 -24.61
CA GLU A 235 -3.62 2.82 -25.90
C GLU A 235 -4.26 1.81 -26.85
N GLY A 236 -5.54 1.92 -26.95
CA GLY A 236 -6.43 1.13 -27.71
C GLY A 236 -7.69 1.95 -27.84
N GLN A 237 -7.61 3.01 -28.69
CA GLN A 237 -8.76 3.72 -29.24
C GLN A 237 -9.65 4.50 -28.22
N ALA A 238 -9.14 5.58 -27.70
CA ALA A 238 -9.89 6.83 -27.54
C ALA A 238 -8.90 7.97 -27.78
N GLU A 239 -8.84 8.46 -28.99
CA GLU A 239 -8.23 9.74 -29.29
C GLU A 239 -8.94 10.81 -28.47
N ILE A 240 -8.29 11.26 -27.40
CA ILE A 240 -8.66 12.52 -26.75
C ILE A 240 -8.29 13.61 -27.75
N LYS A 241 -9.26 14.10 -28.49
CA LYS A 241 -9.06 15.28 -29.31
C LYS A 241 -8.67 16.44 -28.42
N GLU A 242 -7.43 16.86 -28.52
CA GLU A 242 -6.95 18.13 -27.99
C GLU A 242 -7.84 19.25 -28.55
N GLY A 243 -8.59 19.93 -27.69
CA GLY A 243 -9.22 21.15 -28.14
C GLY A 243 -10.32 21.83 -27.32
N ALA A 244 -10.77 21.29 -26.18
CA ALA A 244 -12.01 21.86 -25.62
C ALA A 244 -12.04 22.16 -24.10
N LEU A 245 -10.95 22.08 -23.36
CA LEU A 245 -10.96 22.51 -21.96
C LEU A 245 -9.96 23.66 -21.77
N GLN A 246 -10.48 24.87 -21.65
CA GLN A 246 -9.70 26.01 -21.16
C GLN A 246 -9.24 25.69 -19.72
N ALA A 247 -7.98 26.00 -19.40
CA ALA A 247 -7.46 25.85 -18.06
C ALA A 247 -8.26 26.73 -17.10
N PHE A 248 -8.99 26.14 -16.18
CA PHE A 248 -9.63 26.85 -15.08
C PHE A 248 -9.26 26.23 -13.75
N SER A 249 -9.35 27.04 -12.71
CA SER A 249 -9.05 26.62 -11.35
C SER A 249 -10.32 26.70 -10.53
N ILE A 250 -10.57 25.66 -9.75
CA ILE A 250 -11.67 25.58 -8.80
C ILE A 250 -11.07 25.68 -7.41
N ILE A 251 -11.54 26.61 -6.59
CA ILE A 251 -11.13 26.73 -5.20
C ILE A 251 -12.28 26.24 -4.33
N LEU A 252 -12.01 25.24 -3.50
CA LEU A 252 -12.95 24.72 -2.51
C LEU A 252 -12.45 25.05 -1.11
N GLU A 253 -13.30 25.69 -0.32
CA GLU A 253 -13.07 25.92 1.09
C GLU A 253 -13.52 24.69 1.88
N VAL A 254 -12.61 24.07 2.63
CA VAL A 254 -12.84 22.81 3.34
C VAL A 254 -12.51 22.95 4.83
N GLN A 255 -13.23 22.25 5.69
CA GLN A 255 -13.00 22.30 7.14
C GLN A 255 -11.76 21.50 7.56
N ASP A 256 -11.56 20.35 6.95
CA ASP A 256 -10.40 19.49 7.18
C ASP A 256 -9.66 19.25 5.87
N LEU A 257 -8.58 19.99 5.67
CA LEU A 257 -7.77 19.92 4.45
C LEU A 257 -7.20 18.51 4.20
N ARG A 258 -6.77 17.80 5.25
CA ARG A 258 -6.20 16.45 5.11
C ARG A 258 -7.27 15.44 4.66
N LYS A 259 -8.46 15.53 5.23
CA LYS A 259 -9.59 14.66 4.88
C LYS A 259 -10.08 14.95 3.47
N ALA A 260 -10.24 16.21 3.12
CA ALA A 260 -10.64 16.65 1.78
C ALA A 260 -9.62 16.22 0.73
N ARG A 261 -8.33 16.42 0.98
CA ARG A 261 -7.24 15.94 0.11
C ARG A 261 -7.34 14.46 -0.18
N ARG A 262 -7.49 13.62 0.86
CA ARG A 262 -7.64 12.16 0.70
C ARG A 262 -8.87 11.79 -0.11
N PHE A 263 -10.00 12.47 0.13
CA PHE A 263 -11.23 12.24 -0.61
C PHE A 263 -11.05 12.57 -2.10
N TYR A 264 -10.65 13.79 -2.41
CA TYR A 264 -10.54 14.24 -3.82
C TYR A 264 -9.43 13.53 -4.58
N SER A 265 -8.29 13.24 -3.98
CA SER A 265 -7.25 12.42 -4.61
C SER A 265 -7.77 11.06 -5.05
N ARG A 266 -8.59 10.41 -4.21
CA ARG A 266 -9.18 9.11 -4.54
C ARG A 266 -10.30 9.22 -5.57
N VAL A 267 -11.14 10.27 -5.50
CA VAL A 267 -12.20 10.51 -6.50
C VAL A 267 -11.61 10.69 -7.88
N PHE A 268 -10.59 11.52 -8.01
CA PHE A 268 -9.97 11.85 -9.30
C PHE A 268 -8.82 10.90 -9.69
N GLY A 269 -8.42 9.98 -8.79
CA GLY A 269 -7.36 9.02 -9.06
C GLY A 269 -5.99 9.66 -9.26
N GLN A 270 -5.71 10.79 -8.59
CA GLN A 270 -4.48 11.55 -8.70
C GLN A 270 -3.72 11.54 -7.37
N GLU A 271 -2.39 11.39 -7.40
CA GLU A 271 -1.56 11.60 -6.23
C GLU A 271 -1.41 13.09 -5.92
N LEU A 272 -1.37 13.39 -4.62
CA LEU A 272 -1.14 14.74 -4.11
C LEU A 272 0.35 15.09 -4.28
N GLY A 273 0.66 16.01 -5.17
CA GLY A 273 1.93 16.73 -5.11
C GLY A 273 2.02 17.64 -3.86
N ASP A 274 3.21 18.15 -3.57
CA ASP A 274 3.48 19.06 -2.44
C ASP A 274 2.79 20.42 -2.64
N GLY A 275 1.49 20.47 -2.52
CA GLY A 275 0.72 21.71 -2.66
C GLY A 275 -0.77 21.51 -2.47
N ASP A 276 -1.51 22.61 -2.41
CA ASP A 276 -2.97 22.61 -2.27
C ASP A 276 -3.69 22.42 -3.61
N ARG A 277 -2.95 22.02 -4.64
CA ARG A 277 -3.43 21.86 -6.02
C ARG A 277 -3.58 20.39 -6.38
N LEU A 278 -4.78 20.02 -6.85
CA LEU A 278 -5.09 18.72 -7.45
C LEU A 278 -5.39 18.90 -8.94
N PRO A 279 -4.65 18.29 -9.86
CA PRO A 279 -5.08 18.19 -11.25
C PRO A 279 -6.33 17.31 -11.31
N VAL A 280 -7.40 17.80 -11.93
CA VAL A 280 -8.69 17.08 -11.95
C VAL A 280 -8.89 16.37 -13.27
N LEU A 281 -8.80 17.11 -14.37
CA LEU A 281 -8.94 16.59 -15.74
C LEU A 281 -8.24 17.55 -16.71
N GLY A 282 -7.34 17.05 -17.54
CA GLY A 282 -6.65 17.85 -18.51
C GLY A 282 -5.89 19.03 -17.86
N LYS A 283 -6.26 20.28 -18.21
CA LYS A 283 -5.65 21.51 -17.68
C LYS A 283 -6.39 22.08 -16.46
N THR A 284 -7.44 21.41 -15.98
CA THR A 284 -8.23 21.85 -14.82
C THR A 284 -7.53 21.49 -13.51
N SER A 285 -7.53 22.39 -12.56
CA SER A 285 -6.94 22.18 -11.23
C SER A 285 -7.95 22.49 -10.14
N LEU A 286 -7.97 21.65 -9.11
CA LEU A 286 -8.74 21.87 -7.88
C LEU A 286 -7.78 22.37 -6.80
N TYR A 287 -8.11 23.51 -6.20
CA TYR A 287 -7.41 24.05 -5.04
C TYR A 287 -8.27 23.86 -3.80
N LEU A 288 -7.67 23.33 -2.75
CA LEU A 288 -8.32 23.14 -1.46
C LEU A 288 -7.79 24.19 -0.48
N GLN A 289 -8.67 24.96 0.09
CA GLN A 289 -8.34 25.99 1.08
C GLN A 289 -9.04 25.65 2.39
N GLN A 290 -8.29 25.48 3.48
CA GLN A 290 -8.87 25.26 4.80
C GLN A 290 -9.51 26.55 5.34
N THR A 291 -10.75 26.41 5.85
CA THR A 291 -11.47 27.52 6.51
C THR A 291 -12.05 27.04 7.83
N ASN A 292 -12.09 27.95 8.80
CA ASN A 292 -12.74 27.71 10.10
C ASN A 292 -14.21 28.18 10.10
N GLU A 293 -14.66 28.85 9.04
CA GLU A 293 -16.03 29.34 8.88
C GLU A 293 -16.83 28.42 7.97
N ARG A 294 -18.06 28.07 8.38
CA ARG A 294 -19.06 27.43 7.51
C ARG A 294 -19.60 28.50 6.54
N ARG A 295 -19.01 28.63 5.39
CA ARG A 295 -19.59 29.35 4.26
C ARG A 295 -20.51 28.42 3.48
N GLY A 296 -21.50 29.00 2.78
CA GLY A 296 -22.49 28.24 2.00
C GLY A 296 -21.84 27.30 0.99
N ALA A 297 -22.55 26.22 0.67
CA ALA A 297 -22.06 25.19 -0.25
C ALA A 297 -21.67 25.76 -1.61
N THR A 298 -20.45 25.54 -2.04
CA THR A 298 -19.99 25.90 -3.38
C THR A 298 -20.56 24.90 -4.38
N LYS A 299 -21.08 25.40 -5.51
CA LYS A 299 -21.51 24.56 -6.64
C LYS A 299 -20.37 24.43 -7.64
N VAL A 300 -20.02 23.19 -7.95
CA VAL A 300 -18.99 22.85 -8.94
C VAL A 300 -19.66 22.08 -10.07
N PHE A 301 -19.37 22.48 -11.32
CA PHE A 301 -19.86 21.78 -12.51
C PHE A 301 -18.71 20.97 -13.12
N LEU A 302 -18.95 19.69 -13.36
CA LEU A 302 -18.01 18.78 -14.00
C LEU A 302 -18.70 18.10 -15.19
N GLU A 303 -18.14 18.29 -16.36
CA GLU A 303 -18.62 17.67 -17.59
C GLU A 303 -17.69 16.52 -17.98
N LEU A 304 -18.24 15.35 -18.21
CA LEU A 304 -17.51 14.14 -18.59
C LEU A 304 -17.93 13.71 -20.01
N GLU A 305 -17.00 13.13 -20.75
CA GLU A 305 -17.16 12.86 -22.18
C GLU A 305 -18.14 11.74 -22.52
N THR A 306 -18.35 10.79 -21.62
CA THR A 306 -19.21 9.62 -21.86
C THR A 306 -20.08 9.30 -20.66
N GLU A 307 -21.24 8.66 -20.92
CA GLU A 307 -22.13 8.16 -19.86
C GLU A 307 -21.42 7.15 -18.94
N GLU A 308 -20.52 6.32 -19.50
CA GLU A 308 -19.75 5.37 -18.73
C GLU A 308 -18.75 6.07 -17.78
N ALA A 309 -18.16 7.19 -18.20
CA ALA A 309 -17.30 8.01 -17.36
C ALA A 309 -18.09 8.61 -16.21
N VAL A 310 -19.31 9.11 -16.46
CA VAL A 310 -20.22 9.59 -15.43
C VAL A 310 -20.58 8.49 -14.45
N ALA A 311 -20.97 7.31 -14.93
CA ALA A 311 -21.35 6.19 -14.09
C ALA A 311 -20.16 5.72 -13.20
N ARG A 312 -18.94 5.67 -13.74
CA ARG A 312 -17.73 5.34 -12.98
C ARG A 312 -17.43 6.38 -11.92
N PHE A 313 -17.54 7.68 -12.26
CA PHE A 313 -17.32 8.78 -11.33
C PHE A 313 -18.32 8.73 -10.16
N LEU A 314 -19.62 8.61 -10.44
CA LEU A 314 -20.67 8.55 -9.43
C LEU A 314 -20.49 7.36 -8.48
N LYS A 315 -20.12 6.22 -9.02
CA LYS A 315 -19.84 5.02 -8.22
C LYS A 315 -18.66 5.21 -7.27
N ARG A 316 -17.55 5.83 -7.73
CA ARG A 316 -16.42 6.20 -6.85
C ARG A 316 -16.84 7.17 -5.77
N TRP A 317 -17.58 8.19 -6.15
CA TRP A 317 -18.05 9.23 -5.25
C TRP A 317 -18.84 8.65 -4.06
N GLU A 318 -19.83 7.82 -4.37
CA GLU A 318 -20.68 7.17 -3.35
C GLU A 318 -19.87 6.24 -2.44
N MET A 319 -18.96 5.47 -3.02
CA MET A 319 -18.11 4.54 -2.26
C MET A 319 -17.15 5.24 -1.27
N LEU A 320 -16.78 6.49 -1.56
CA LEU A 320 -15.92 7.31 -0.70
C LEU A 320 -16.69 8.13 0.34
N GLY A 321 -18.01 7.93 0.44
CA GLY A 321 -18.88 8.57 1.42
C GLY A 321 -19.53 9.86 0.92
N GLY A 322 -19.34 10.21 -0.35
CA GLY A 322 -20.14 11.26 -0.99
C GLY A 322 -21.59 10.83 -1.17
N ARG A 323 -22.51 11.76 -1.12
CA ARG A 323 -23.97 11.49 -1.26
C ARG A 323 -24.43 11.84 -2.66
N LEU A 324 -25.32 11.00 -3.22
CA LEU A 324 -26.02 11.28 -4.45
C LEU A 324 -27.27 12.12 -4.17
N GLY A 325 -27.48 13.18 -4.94
CA GLY A 325 -28.70 13.98 -4.93
C GLY A 325 -29.70 13.55 -6.03
N GLU A 326 -30.72 14.36 -6.25
CA GLU A 326 -31.75 14.11 -7.25
C GLU A 326 -31.19 14.17 -8.68
N SER A 327 -31.72 13.32 -9.58
CA SER A 327 -31.43 13.40 -11.01
C SER A 327 -32.29 14.51 -11.64
N GLY A 328 -31.66 15.41 -12.40
CA GLY A 328 -32.41 16.37 -13.22
C GLY A 328 -33.29 15.70 -14.28
N ALA A 329 -34.46 16.26 -14.51
CA ALA A 329 -35.35 15.82 -15.59
C ALA A 329 -34.89 16.42 -16.92
N GLY A 330 -34.64 15.57 -17.94
CA GLY A 330 -34.29 15.98 -19.28
C GLY A 330 -33.27 15.07 -19.97
N ASN A 331 -33.03 15.30 -21.26
CA ASN A 331 -32.08 14.51 -22.09
C ASN A 331 -30.59 14.65 -21.70
N LEU A 332 -30.26 15.43 -20.71
CA LEU A 332 -28.92 15.49 -20.11
C LEU A 332 -28.87 14.65 -18.84
N LEU A 333 -27.91 13.74 -18.77
CA LEU A 333 -27.58 13.03 -17.54
C LEU A 333 -26.92 14.02 -16.55
N LEU A 334 -27.75 14.83 -15.89
CA LEU A 334 -27.35 15.71 -14.81
C LEU A 334 -27.53 14.99 -13.48
N ARG A 335 -26.43 14.82 -12.72
CA ARG A 335 -26.45 14.28 -11.36
C ARG A 335 -25.86 15.29 -10.41
N GLN A 336 -26.60 15.61 -9.36
CA GLN A 336 -26.05 16.34 -8.22
C GLN A 336 -25.43 15.36 -7.24
N VAL A 337 -24.25 15.66 -6.75
CA VAL A 337 -23.57 14.88 -5.71
C VAL A 337 -23.02 15.82 -4.65
N PHE A 338 -22.94 15.34 -3.40
CA PHE A 338 -22.47 16.11 -2.26
C PHE A 338 -21.19 15.46 -1.73
N ASP A 339 -20.15 16.25 -1.53
CA ASP A 339 -18.93 15.80 -0.90
C ASP A 339 -19.02 15.74 0.63
N LEU A 340 -17.89 15.47 1.28
CA LEU A 340 -17.82 15.31 2.74
C LEU A 340 -18.04 16.65 3.48
N ASP A 341 -17.77 17.78 2.86
CA ASP A 341 -17.94 19.14 3.39
C ASP A 341 -19.27 19.78 2.97
N GLY A 342 -20.08 19.08 2.15
CA GLY A 342 -21.38 19.51 1.70
C GLY A 342 -21.37 20.38 0.46
N HIS A 343 -20.26 20.50 -0.26
CA HIS A 343 -20.25 21.14 -1.57
C HIS A 343 -21.06 20.36 -2.58
N ILE A 344 -21.70 21.06 -3.49
CA ILE A 344 -22.56 20.49 -4.51
C ILE A 344 -21.78 20.37 -5.81
N TRP A 345 -21.65 19.14 -6.31
CA TRP A 345 -21.07 18.87 -7.61
C TRP A 345 -22.19 18.52 -8.58
N VAL A 346 -22.19 19.14 -9.73
CA VAL A 346 -23.14 18.85 -10.83
C VAL A 346 -22.35 18.13 -11.91
N ILE A 347 -22.65 16.86 -12.11
CA ILE A 347 -21.97 16.00 -13.06
C ILE A 347 -22.85 15.87 -14.30
N SER A 348 -22.31 16.18 -15.47
CA SER A 348 -22.99 16.06 -16.76
C SER A 348 -22.18 15.24 -17.75
N CYS A 349 -22.85 14.71 -18.76
CA CYS A 349 -22.24 14.08 -19.91
C CYS A 349 -22.37 14.99 -21.13
N VAL A 350 -21.30 15.12 -21.91
CA VAL A 350 -21.35 15.77 -23.22
C VAL A 350 -22.14 14.88 -24.16
N GLN A 351 -23.32 15.33 -24.57
CA GLN A 351 -24.01 14.70 -25.70
C GLN A 351 -23.35 15.18 -27.00
N LYS A 352 -22.83 14.24 -27.77
CA LYS A 352 -22.35 14.50 -29.14
C LYS A 352 -23.51 14.56 -30.12
#